data_15d875993ce77f128100e8a52526008c
#
_entry.id   15d875993ce77f128100e8a52526008c
#
_cell.length_a   1.000
_cell.length_b   1.000
_cell.length_c   1.000
_cell.angle_alpha   90.00
_cell.angle_beta   90.00
_cell.angle_gamma   90.00
#
_symmetry.space_group_name_H-M   'P 1'
#
loop_
_entity.id
_entity.type
_entity.pdbx_description
1 polymer ?
#
loop_
_entity_poly.entity_id
_entity_poly.type
_entity_poly.pdbx_seq_one_letter_code
_entity_poly.pdbx_strand_id
1 'polypeptide(L)'
;KLKSENYSESVKYIEKNFPYNFGEIEHNYQLYPTDFESSKIWFNNFLKTRFEEFGIYEDAVLVSESIINHSVLSPLLNSGLINPQYIVKCSLNYFVNFNTPLNSVEGFIRQIIGWREFIRGVYVCKGTEERNKNYWNFKRKIPKSFYDGSTGIDPVDDTIIKVKNTGY
;
A
#
# COMPACT_ATOMS: atom_id res chain seq x y z
N LYS A 1 -12.81 10.95 -8.89
CA LYS A 1 -11.57 11.73 -8.62
C LYS A 1 -11.81 12.47 -7.32
N LEU A 2 -11.04 12.13 -6.29
CA LEU A 2 -11.10 12.81 -5.00
C LEU A 2 -10.27 14.11 -5.11
N LYS A 3 -10.82 15.20 -4.63
CA LYS A 3 -10.07 16.45 -4.45
C LYS A 3 -10.58 17.12 -3.17
N SER A 4 -9.78 17.09 -2.12
CA SER A 4 -10.07 17.80 -0.89
C SER A 4 -9.42 19.20 -0.91
N GLU A 5 -9.97 20.16 -0.16
CA GLU A 5 -9.35 21.49 0.01
C GLU A 5 -7.93 21.37 0.55
N ASN A 6 -7.71 20.47 1.50
CA ASN A 6 -6.40 20.19 2.11
C ASN A 6 -5.37 19.64 1.11
N TYR A 7 -5.79 19.01 0.01
CA TYR A 7 -4.87 18.49 -0.99
C TYR A 7 -4.08 19.59 -1.68
N SER A 8 -4.76 20.65 -2.11
CA SER A 8 -4.09 21.78 -2.78
C SER A 8 -3.11 22.51 -1.86
N GLU A 9 -3.41 22.59 -0.57
CA GLU A 9 -2.50 23.16 0.43
C GLU A 9 -1.29 22.25 0.65
N SER A 10 -1.50 20.94 0.76
CA SER A 10 -0.43 19.94 0.91
C SER A 10 0.52 19.95 -0.29
N VAL A 11 0.00 20.05 -1.51
CA VAL A 11 0.82 20.17 -2.73
C VAL A 11 1.73 21.37 -2.66
N LYS A 12 1.18 22.57 -2.37
CA LYS A 12 1.98 23.80 -2.21
C LYS A 12 3.04 23.67 -1.11
N TYR A 13 2.70 23.02 -0.01
CA TYR A 13 3.63 22.81 1.09
C TYR A 13 4.80 21.90 0.65
N ILE A 14 4.52 20.80 -0.04
CA ILE A 14 5.54 19.86 -0.51
C ILE A 14 6.44 20.53 -1.55
N GLU A 15 5.89 21.20 -2.54
CA GLU A 15 6.65 21.92 -3.56
C GLU A 15 7.60 22.95 -2.97
N LYS A 16 7.13 23.68 -1.95
CA LYS A 16 7.92 24.71 -1.28
C LYS A 16 9.04 24.11 -0.43
N ASN A 17 8.78 23.04 0.31
CA ASN A 17 9.70 22.55 1.35
C ASN A 17 10.53 21.34 0.90
N PHE A 18 10.09 20.60 -0.12
CA PHE A 18 10.71 19.37 -0.59
C PHE A 18 10.88 19.30 -2.12
N PRO A 19 11.36 20.38 -2.79
CA PRO A 19 11.37 20.45 -4.26
C PRO A 19 12.33 19.47 -4.94
N TYR A 20 13.24 18.84 -4.17
CA TYR A 20 14.25 17.93 -4.70
C TYR A 20 14.01 16.48 -4.26
N ASN A 21 12.89 16.17 -3.60
CA ASN A 21 12.57 14.81 -3.22
C ASN A 21 12.11 14.00 -4.44
N PHE A 22 12.31 12.69 -4.36
CA PHE A 22 11.84 11.78 -5.40
C PHE A 22 10.31 11.75 -5.43
N GLY A 23 9.78 11.51 -6.62
CA GLY A 23 8.36 11.36 -6.86
C GLY A 23 7.77 12.54 -7.63
N GLU A 24 6.58 12.31 -8.15
CA GLU A 24 5.80 13.31 -8.87
C GLU A 24 4.48 13.56 -8.13
N ILE A 25 4.01 14.80 -8.14
CA ILE A 25 2.76 15.17 -7.50
C ILE A 25 1.72 15.39 -8.59
N GLU A 26 0.62 14.61 -8.51
CA GLU A 26 -0.52 14.84 -9.38
C GLU A 26 -1.35 16.05 -8.89
N HIS A 27 -1.39 17.10 -9.65
CA HIS A 27 -2.07 18.36 -9.26
C HIS A 27 -3.59 18.33 -9.40
N ASN A 28 -4.11 17.40 -10.21
CA ASN A 28 -5.51 17.40 -10.59
C ASN A 28 -6.42 16.54 -9.71
N TYR A 29 -5.85 15.55 -9.04
CA TYR A 29 -6.59 14.65 -8.15
C TYR A 29 -5.66 14.00 -7.12
N GLN A 30 -6.22 13.63 -6.00
CA GLN A 30 -5.54 12.80 -5.00
C GLN A 30 -5.80 11.32 -5.31
N LEU A 31 -4.77 10.49 -5.17
CA LEU A 31 -4.88 9.06 -5.43
C LEU A 31 -5.61 8.33 -4.28
N TYR A 32 -5.32 8.70 -3.04
CA TYR A 32 -5.83 8.04 -1.84
C TYR A 32 -6.80 8.92 -1.05
N PRO A 33 -7.77 8.32 -0.33
CA PRO A 33 -8.58 9.05 0.65
C PRO A 33 -7.72 9.72 1.72
N THR A 34 -8.19 10.87 2.23
CA THR A 34 -7.50 11.66 3.25
C THR A 34 -8.37 11.91 4.50
N ASP A 35 -9.55 11.28 4.57
CA ASP A 35 -10.45 11.35 5.70
C ASP A 35 -11.06 9.99 6.04
N PHE A 36 -11.67 9.88 7.23
CA PHE A 36 -12.22 8.63 7.73
C PHE A 36 -13.38 8.09 6.89
N GLU A 37 -14.27 8.95 6.41
CA GLU A 37 -15.45 8.51 5.68
C GLU A 37 -15.11 8.05 4.26
N SER A 38 -14.30 8.81 3.54
CA SER A 38 -13.82 8.38 2.22
C SER A 38 -12.96 7.11 2.29
N SER A 39 -12.22 6.90 3.38
CA SER A 39 -11.47 5.66 3.62
C SER A 39 -12.38 4.44 3.81
N LYS A 40 -13.49 4.60 4.52
CA LYS A 40 -14.51 3.54 4.64
C LYS A 40 -15.20 3.26 3.29
N ILE A 41 -15.50 4.30 2.52
CA ILE A 41 -16.07 4.16 1.17
C ILE A 41 -15.11 3.41 0.26
N TRP A 42 -13.82 3.72 0.31
CA TRP A 42 -12.77 3.02 -0.42
C TRP A 42 -12.74 1.53 -0.09
N PHE A 43 -12.73 1.21 1.18
CA PHE A 43 -12.73 -0.19 1.63
C PHE A 43 -14.02 -0.93 1.24
N ASN A 44 -15.19 -0.30 1.42
CA ASN A 44 -16.46 -0.89 1.01
C ASN A 44 -16.55 -1.11 -0.50
N ASN A 45 -15.95 -0.24 -1.30
CA ASN A 45 -15.85 -0.45 -2.73
C ASN A 45 -14.99 -1.68 -3.07
N PHE A 46 -13.84 -1.86 -2.39
CA PHE A 46 -13.04 -3.08 -2.54
C PHE A 46 -13.86 -4.34 -2.23
N LEU A 47 -14.58 -4.37 -1.11
CA LEU A 47 -15.42 -5.53 -0.75
C LEU A 47 -16.45 -5.87 -1.84
N LYS A 48 -17.05 -4.86 -2.44
CA LYS A 48 -18.10 -5.04 -3.46
C LYS A 48 -17.60 -5.44 -4.84
N THR A 49 -16.39 -5.04 -5.21
CA THR A 49 -15.94 -5.11 -6.60
C THR A 49 -14.78 -6.06 -6.83
N ARG A 50 -13.98 -6.38 -5.82
CA ARG A 50 -12.72 -7.11 -5.99
C ARG A 50 -12.48 -8.20 -4.95
N PHE A 51 -13.20 -8.18 -3.84
CA PHE A 51 -12.95 -9.09 -2.72
C PHE A 51 -13.24 -10.55 -3.07
N GLU A 52 -14.26 -10.80 -3.89
CA GLU A 52 -14.62 -12.15 -4.33
C GLU A 52 -13.47 -12.86 -5.05
N GLU A 53 -12.76 -12.14 -5.90
CA GLU A 53 -11.65 -12.68 -6.70
C GLU A 53 -10.27 -12.46 -6.07
N PHE A 54 -10.21 -11.85 -4.89
CA PHE A 54 -8.94 -11.51 -4.25
C PHE A 54 -8.04 -12.73 -4.07
N GLY A 55 -8.57 -13.85 -3.57
CA GLY A 55 -7.78 -15.04 -3.29
C GLY A 55 -7.20 -15.75 -4.52
N ILE A 56 -7.80 -15.53 -5.70
CA ILE A 56 -7.29 -16.09 -6.95
C ILE A 56 -6.16 -15.21 -7.51
N TYR A 57 -6.26 -13.90 -7.32
CA TYR A 57 -5.37 -12.91 -7.95
C TYR A 57 -4.50 -12.13 -6.96
N GLU A 58 -4.39 -12.56 -5.69
CA GLU A 58 -3.62 -11.81 -4.68
C GLU A 58 -2.14 -11.62 -5.07
N ASP A 59 -1.55 -12.60 -5.77
CA ASP A 59 -0.15 -12.57 -6.24
C ASP A 59 -0.02 -12.25 -7.74
N ALA A 60 -1.13 -11.92 -8.42
CA ALA A 60 -1.10 -11.63 -9.84
C ALA A 60 -0.49 -10.25 -10.13
N VAL A 61 0.29 -10.19 -11.21
CA VAL A 61 0.93 -8.97 -11.69
C VAL A 61 0.65 -8.79 -13.17
N LEU A 62 0.20 -7.61 -13.56
CA LEU A 62 0.01 -7.20 -14.97
C LEU A 62 0.89 -6.00 -15.27
N VAL A 63 1.52 -6.01 -16.45
CA VAL A 63 2.40 -4.91 -16.90
C VAL A 63 1.60 -3.61 -17.07
N SER A 64 0.39 -3.70 -17.64
CA SER A 64 -0.45 -2.54 -17.96
C SER A 64 -1.23 -1.98 -16.77
N GLU A 65 -1.36 -2.74 -15.67
CA GLU A 65 -2.24 -2.37 -14.55
C GLU A 65 -1.46 -2.31 -13.23
N SER A 66 -1.58 -1.19 -12.55
CA SER A 66 -0.97 -1.02 -11.22
C SER A 66 -1.81 -1.65 -10.10
N ILE A 67 -3.11 -1.75 -10.29
CA ILE A 67 -4.06 -2.28 -9.29
C ILE A 67 -5.02 -3.23 -10.01
N ILE A 68 -5.01 -4.50 -9.62
CA ILE A 68 -5.95 -5.50 -10.10
C ILE A 68 -7.02 -5.73 -9.02
N ASN A 69 -6.92 -6.83 -8.30
CA ASN A 69 -7.87 -7.20 -7.24
C ASN A 69 -7.39 -6.79 -5.83
N HIS A 70 -6.32 -6.00 -5.74
CA HIS A 70 -5.76 -5.54 -4.47
C HIS A 70 -6.63 -4.48 -3.79
N SER A 71 -6.61 -4.48 -2.46
CA SER A 71 -7.40 -3.53 -1.65
C SER A 71 -6.82 -2.11 -1.63
N VAL A 72 -5.49 -1.99 -1.76
CA VAL A 72 -4.73 -0.74 -1.67
C VAL A 72 -5.03 0.03 -0.38
N LEU A 73 -5.05 -0.69 0.75
CA LEU A 73 -5.36 -0.12 2.07
C LEU A 73 -4.14 0.29 2.88
N SER A 74 -2.93 -0.05 2.43
CA SER A 74 -1.71 0.22 3.21
C SER A 74 -1.52 1.70 3.57
N PRO A 75 -1.73 2.67 2.66
CA PRO A 75 -1.64 4.08 3.01
C PRO A 75 -2.63 4.50 4.10
N LEU A 76 -3.86 3.98 4.04
CA LEU A 76 -4.94 4.30 4.98
C LEU A 76 -4.71 3.68 6.35
N LEU A 77 -4.18 2.45 6.38
CA LEU A 77 -3.82 1.75 7.60
C LEU A 77 -2.61 2.40 8.28
N ASN A 78 -1.59 2.77 7.52
CA ASN A 78 -0.37 3.36 8.04
C ASN A 78 -0.57 4.78 8.56
N SER A 79 -1.52 5.53 7.97
CA SER A 79 -1.92 6.87 8.45
C SER A 79 -2.97 6.84 9.58
N GLY A 80 -3.53 5.66 9.89
CA GLY A 80 -4.56 5.52 10.92
C GLY A 80 -5.98 5.95 10.48
N LEU A 81 -6.20 6.20 9.20
CA LEU A 81 -7.52 6.55 8.66
C LEU A 81 -8.51 5.38 8.67
N ILE A 82 -8.01 4.17 8.71
CA ILE A 82 -8.79 2.95 8.93
C ILE A 82 -8.00 1.99 9.82
N ASN A 83 -8.66 1.27 10.71
CA ASN A 83 -7.96 0.33 11.59
C ASN A 83 -8.16 -1.14 11.19
N PRO A 84 -7.20 -2.03 11.52
CA PRO A 84 -7.26 -3.43 11.14
C PRO A 84 -8.48 -4.16 11.70
N GLN A 85 -8.91 -3.84 12.92
CA GLN A 85 -10.07 -4.48 13.56
C GLN A 85 -11.36 -4.20 12.79
N TYR A 86 -11.54 -2.96 12.32
CA TYR A 86 -12.69 -2.59 11.49
C TYR A 86 -12.68 -3.36 10.17
N ILE A 87 -11.51 -3.45 9.51
CA ILE A 87 -11.37 -4.18 8.24
C ILE A 87 -11.73 -5.64 8.42
N VAL A 88 -11.15 -6.32 9.41
CA VAL A 88 -11.42 -7.74 9.68
C VAL A 88 -12.90 -7.98 9.97
N LYS A 89 -13.50 -7.19 10.86
CA LYS A 89 -14.92 -7.30 11.21
C LYS A 89 -15.82 -7.14 9.99
N CYS A 90 -15.57 -6.13 9.16
CA CYS A 90 -16.39 -5.90 7.97
C CYS A 90 -16.20 -6.99 6.90
N SER A 91 -14.96 -7.48 6.71
CA SER A 91 -14.68 -8.58 5.78
C SER A 91 -15.38 -9.88 6.19
N LEU A 92 -15.35 -10.22 7.48
CA LEU A 92 -16.08 -11.41 8.00
C LEU A 92 -17.59 -11.25 7.88
N ASN A 93 -18.13 -10.08 8.17
CA ASN A 93 -19.55 -9.81 7.95
C ASN A 93 -19.93 -9.92 6.48
N TYR A 94 -19.08 -9.42 5.59
CA TYR A 94 -19.29 -9.52 4.15
C TYR A 94 -19.30 -10.98 3.69
N PHE A 95 -18.33 -11.77 4.16
CA PHE A 95 -18.25 -13.21 3.90
C PHE A 95 -19.55 -13.94 4.23
N VAL A 96 -20.09 -13.73 5.45
CA VAL A 96 -21.31 -14.38 5.91
C VAL A 96 -22.53 -13.99 5.07
N ASN A 97 -22.62 -12.72 4.66
CA ASN A 97 -23.79 -12.20 3.95
C ASN A 97 -23.78 -12.45 2.44
N PHE A 98 -22.61 -12.56 1.81
CA PHE A 98 -22.47 -12.63 0.36
C PHE A 98 -21.78 -13.90 -0.15
N ASN A 99 -21.53 -14.87 0.74
CA ASN A 99 -20.92 -16.16 0.41
C ASN A 99 -19.61 -16.02 -0.41
N THR A 100 -18.77 -15.06 -0.02
CA THR A 100 -17.45 -14.84 -0.64
C THR A 100 -16.59 -16.11 -0.55
N PRO A 101 -15.79 -16.48 -1.55
CA PRO A 101 -14.93 -17.65 -1.48
C PRO A 101 -13.98 -17.62 -0.28
N LEU A 102 -13.82 -18.75 0.41
CA LEU A 102 -13.01 -18.84 1.63
C LEU A 102 -11.56 -18.47 1.42
N ASN A 103 -10.97 -18.82 0.26
CA ASN A 103 -9.59 -18.45 -0.10
C ASN A 103 -9.40 -16.93 -0.17
N SER A 104 -10.40 -16.18 -0.65
CA SER A 104 -10.34 -14.71 -0.69
C SER A 104 -10.40 -14.11 0.71
N VAL A 105 -11.26 -14.64 1.58
CA VAL A 105 -11.40 -14.18 2.96
C VAL A 105 -10.17 -14.50 3.78
N GLU A 106 -9.72 -15.75 3.73
CA GLU A 106 -8.54 -16.23 4.47
C GLU A 106 -7.28 -15.48 4.01
N GLY A 107 -7.04 -15.42 2.69
CA GLY A 107 -5.90 -14.72 2.14
C GLY A 107 -5.88 -13.25 2.56
N PHE A 108 -7.00 -12.56 2.42
CA PHE A 108 -7.09 -11.14 2.78
C PHE A 108 -6.89 -10.89 4.28
N ILE A 109 -7.56 -11.66 5.15
CA ILE A 109 -7.42 -11.51 6.61
C ILE A 109 -5.98 -11.83 7.05
N ARG A 110 -5.35 -12.83 6.47
CA ARG A 110 -3.95 -13.15 6.72
C ARG A 110 -3.03 -12.00 6.34
N GLN A 111 -3.26 -11.30 5.23
CA GLN A 111 -2.50 -10.09 4.90
C GLN A 111 -2.70 -8.97 5.92
N ILE A 112 -3.93 -8.78 6.42
CA ILE A 112 -4.21 -7.72 7.40
C ILE A 112 -3.63 -8.02 8.78
N ILE A 113 -3.75 -9.25 9.28
CA ILE A 113 -3.30 -9.63 10.63
C ILE A 113 -1.87 -10.15 10.62
N GLY A 114 -1.55 -11.10 9.73
CA GLY A 114 -0.31 -11.86 9.76
C GLY A 114 0.93 -10.98 9.67
N TRP A 115 0.99 -10.13 8.67
CA TRP A 115 2.11 -9.21 8.51
C TRP A 115 2.26 -8.23 9.67
N ARG A 116 1.15 -7.72 10.22
CA ARG A 116 1.20 -6.80 11.36
C ARG A 116 1.73 -7.46 12.61
N GLU A 117 1.25 -8.64 12.94
CA GLU A 117 1.72 -9.37 14.13
C GLU A 117 3.16 -9.87 13.94
N PHE A 118 3.53 -10.29 12.73
CA PHE A 118 4.92 -10.65 12.42
C PHE A 118 5.86 -9.45 12.63
N ILE A 119 5.59 -8.31 11.99
CA ILE A 119 6.42 -7.11 12.10
C ILE A 119 6.43 -6.59 13.53
N ARG A 120 5.30 -6.62 14.25
CA ARG A 120 5.25 -6.28 15.68
C ARG A 120 6.13 -7.18 16.51
N GLY A 121 6.09 -8.50 16.28
CA GLY A 121 6.95 -9.47 16.96
C GLY A 121 8.44 -9.21 16.70
N VAL A 122 8.81 -8.98 15.44
CA VAL A 122 10.19 -8.61 15.07
C VAL A 122 10.61 -7.32 15.74
N TYR A 123 9.78 -6.28 15.71
CA TYR A 123 10.07 -4.99 16.36
C TYR A 123 10.31 -5.14 17.87
N VAL A 124 9.45 -5.87 18.57
CA VAL A 124 9.58 -6.10 20.03
C VAL A 124 10.82 -6.92 20.36
N CYS A 125 11.09 -7.98 19.58
CA CYS A 125 12.17 -8.92 19.89
C CYS A 125 13.54 -8.49 19.34
N LYS A 126 13.57 -7.80 18.21
CA LYS A 126 14.79 -7.53 17.44
C LYS A 126 14.95 -6.07 16.97
N GLY A 127 14.02 -5.17 17.25
CA GLY A 127 14.01 -3.83 16.67
C GLY A 127 15.29 -3.03 16.89
N THR A 128 15.92 -3.12 18.06
CA THR A 128 17.20 -2.45 18.33
C THR A 128 18.35 -3.10 17.54
N GLU A 129 18.35 -4.43 17.46
CA GLU A 129 19.36 -5.19 16.70
C GLU A 129 19.26 -4.89 15.22
N GLU A 130 18.07 -4.95 14.63
CA GLU A 130 17.84 -4.64 13.20
C GLU A 130 18.24 -3.22 12.83
N ARG A 131 17.93 -2.25 13.68
CA ARG A 131 18.26 -0.84 13.45
C ARG A 131 19.75 -0.56 13.40
N ASN A 132 20.56 -1.32 14.14
CA ASN A 132 21.98 -1.06 14.33
C ASN A 132 22.90 -2.09 13.67
N LYS A 133 22.36 -3.13 13.05
CA LYS A 133 23.13 -4.26 12.54
C LYS A 133 23.02 -4.42 11.04
N ASN A 134 24.16 -4.49 10.40
CA ASN A 134 24.25 -4.97 9.02
C ASN A 134 24.53 -6.48 9.06
N TYR A 135 23.48 -7.29 9.07
CA TYR A 135 23.57 -8.74 9.27
C TYR A 135 24.55 -9.42 8.31
N TRP A 136 24.51 -9.05 7.02
CA TRP A 136 25.36 -9.59 5.98
C TRP A 136 26.72 -8.88 5.85
N ASN A 137 26.93 -7.83 6.64
CA ASN A 137 28.12 -6.97 6.54
C ASN A 137 28.38 -6.43 5.13
N PHE A 138 27.36 -6.18 4.36
CA PHE A 138 27.46 -5.61 3.02
C PHE A 138 27.91 -4.15 3.09
N LYS A 139 28.92 -3.82 2.27
CA LYS A 139 29.48 -2.46 2.17
C LYS A 139 29.26 -1.84 0.79
N ARG A 140 28.69 -2.60 -0.15
CA ARG A 140 28.41 -2.12 -1.49
C ARG A 140 27.30 -1.05 -1.43
N LYS A 141 27.52 0.05 -2.11
CA LYS A 141 26.48 1.06 -2.30
C LYS A 141 25.43 0.54 -3.28
N ILE A 142 24.17 0.91 -3.05
CA ILE A 142 23.08 0.62 -3.99
C ILE A 142 23.36 1.37 -5.30
N PRO A 143 23.37 0.70 -6.46
CA PRO A 143 23.57 1.34 -7.75
C PRO A 143 22.49 2.40 -8.04
N LYS A 144 22.86 3.45 -8.77
CA LYS A 144 21.93 4.53 -9.14
C LYS A 144 20.70 4.01 -9.92
N SER A 145 20.87 2.94 -10.69
CA SER A 145 19.81 2.30 -11.45
C SER A 145 18.60 1.87 -10.60
N PHE A 146 18.78 1.58 -9.30
CA PHE A 146 17.69 1.29 -8.37
C PHE A 146 16.92 2.54 -7.90
N TYR A 147 17.44 3.72 -8.18
CA TYR A 147 16.77 4.99 -7.89
C TYR A 147 16.02 5.56 -9.10
N ASP A 148 16.54 5.30 -10.31
CA ASP A 148 15.97 5.86 -11.53
C ASP A 148 15.19 4.84 -12.38
N GLY A 149 15.21 3.54 -12.02
CA GLY A 149 14.49 2.49 -12.74
C GLY A 149 15.17 2.13 -14.06
N SER A 150 16.49 1.97 -14.03
CA SER A 150 17.31 1.61 -15.20
C SER A 150 18.22 0.41 -14.91
N THR A 151 17.71 -0.59 -14.19
CA THR A 151 18.45 -1.81 -13.84
C THR A 151 18.63 -2.75 -15.05
N GLY A 152 17.77 -2.63 -16.06
CA GLY A 152 17.66 -3.56 -17.18
C GLY A 152 16.87 -4.83 -16.84
N ILE A 153 16.16 -4.85 -15.71
CA ILE A 153 15.27 -5.93 -15.28
C ILE A 153 13.86 -5.37 -15.27
N ASP A 154 13.10 -5.62 -16.32
CA ASP A 154 11.80 -5.00 -16.59
C ASP A 154 10.85 -4.95 -15.37
N PRO A 155 10.57 -6.04 -14.60
CA PRO A 155 9.66 -5.96 -13.46
C PRO A 155 10.22 -5.12 -12.30
N VAL A 156 11.53 -5.00 -12.16
CA VAL A 156 12.16 -4.14 -11.15
C VAL A 156 12.03 -2.67 -11.57
N ASP A 157 12.36 -2.37 -12.81
CA ASP A 157 12.31 -1.01 -13.36
C ASP A 157 10.87 -0.47 -13.37
N ASP A 158 9.90 -1.28 -13.79
CA ASP A 158 8.46 -0.96 -13.74
C ASP A 158 8.01 -0.64 -12.31
N THR A 159 8.40 -1.45 -11.34
CA THR A 159 8.08 -1.22 -9.92
C THR A 159 8.66 0.09 -9.41
N ILE A 160 9.94 0.36 -9.71
CA ILE A 160 10.60 1.61 -9.30
C ILE A 160 9.89 2.83 -9.90
N ILE A 161 9.53 2.76 -11.18
CA ILE A 161 8.83 3.84 -11.89
C ILE A 161 7.43 4.05 -11.28
N LYS A 162 6.68 2.98 -10.99
CA LYS A 162 5.37 3.07 -10.34
C LYS A 162 5.47 3.75 -8.97
N VAL A 163 6.42 3.35 -8.14
CA VAL A 163 6.65 3.98 -6.83
C VAL A 163 7.01 5.45 -6.95
N LYS A 164 7.84 5.83 -7.91
CA LYS A 164 8.19 7.24 -8.17
C LYS A 164 6.97 8.08 -8.54
N ASN A 165 6.07 7.53 -9.34
CA ASN A 165 4.91 8.26 -9.86
C ASN A 165 3.74 8.32 -8.87
N THR A 166 3.61 7.33 -7.99
CA THR A 166 2.43 7.18 -7.11
C THR A 166 2.75 7.25 -5.63
N GLY A 167 4.00 7.05 -5.24
CA GLY A 167 4.42 6.88 -3.85
C GLY A 167 4.02 5.52 -3.25
N TYR A 168 3.55 4.59 -4.11
CA TYR A 168 3.02 3.30 -3.65
C TYR A 168 3.51 2.15 -4.54
#